data_0f364fb966bfd48e8974a31ab23133cc
#
_entry.id   0f364fb966bfd48e8974a31ab23133cc
#
_cell.length_a   1.000
_cell.length_b   1.000
_cell.length_c   1.000
_cell.angle_alpha   90.00
_cell.angle_beta   90.00
_cell.angle_gamma   90.00
#
_symmetry.space_group_name_H-M   'P 1'
#
loop_
_entity.id
_entity.type
_entity.pdbx_description
1 polymer ?
#
loop_
_entity_poly.entity_id
_entity_poly.type
_entity_poly.pdbx_seq_one_letter_code
_entity_poly.pdbx_strand_id
1 'polypeptide(L)'
;MPSTRPRSAAAGSSGTRVTASTSARSSGVTVLSEADPTRQLARRLGIPGLVDVHTHFMPQNVLDKVWAYFDAVGPLTGVEWPITYREEEDRRVALLREFGVLAFTSMLYPHKAGMAEWLNSWAAGFAARTPDCLHTATLFPEPGATGYVRHALDSGARVFKVHLQVGGFDPNDRLLDDSWGLLAEAGTPVVVHCGSGPTPGKFTGPAPVGRVLARHPRLRLIVAHMGMPEYADFLDLAERYEGVHLDTTMAFTDFSERLAPFPAAELPRLRALGDRILLGSDFPNIPYPYVHQLDALERLGLGDDWLRRVLYENGAALFPQVSQGIHR
;
A
#
# COMPACT_ATOMS: atom_id res chain seq x y z
N MET A 1 -13.93 -23.74 -69.44
CA MET A 1 -14.68 -23.33 -70.65
C MET A 1 -15.85 -22.51 -70.15
N PRO A 2 -16.29 -21.46 -70.85
CA PRO A 2 -15.92 -20.08 -70.41
C PRO A 2 -17.18 -19.19 -70.21
N SER A 3 -16.86 -17.91 -69.83
CA SER A 3 -17.63 -16.73 -70.31
C SER A 3 -18.86 -16.38 -69.48
N THR A 4 -19.14 -15.19 -69.03
CA THR A 4 -18.88 -13.84 -69.59
C THR A 4 -19.18 -12.78 -68.54
N ARG A 5 -18.38 -11.69 -68.57
CA ARG A 5 -18.77 -10.41 -68.01
C ARG A 5 -19.82 -9.70 -68.88
N PRO A 6 -20.55 -8.69 -68.35
CA PRO A 6 -20.25 -7.36 -68.84
C PRO A 6 -20.15 -6.25 -67.78
N ARG A 7 -19.56 -5.15 -68.22
CA ARG A 7 -19.28 -3.86 -67.60
C ARG A 7 -20.52 -2.96 -67.53
N SER A 8 -20.45 -2.01 -66.63
CA SER A 8 -20.63 -0.54 -66.68
C SER A 8 -21.46 -0.06 -65.47
N ALA A 9 -21.38 1.12 -64.88
CA ALA A 9 -20.76 2.38 -65.17
C ALA A 9 -20.70 3.18 -63.89
N ALA A 10 -19.84 4.21 -63.87
CA ALA A 10 -19.60 5.12 -62.76
C ALA A 10 -20.78 6.03 -62.44
N ALA A 11 -20.96 6.39 -61.14
CA ALA A 11 -21.51 7.66 -60.72
C ALA A 11 -20.84 8.04 -59.40
N GLY A 12 -20.15 9.18 -59.38
CA GLY A 12 -19.52 9.75 -58.22
C GLY A 12 -20.52 10.40 -57.27
N SER A 13 -20.25 10.32 -55.98
CA SER A 13 -20.78 11.25 -55.02
C SER A 13 -19.71 11.58 -54.00
N SER A 14 -19.35 12.84 -53.94
CA SER A 14 -18.48 13.49 -52.95
C SER A 14 -19.08 13.34 -51.55
N GLY A 15 -18.50 12.46 -50.72
CA GLY A 15 -18.83 12.34 -49.31
C GLY A 15 -17.72 12.98 -48.47
N THR A 16 -18.02 14.11 -47.90
CA THR A 16 -17.19 14.85 -46.94
C THR A 16 -16.84 13.94 -45.78
N ARG A 17 -15.56 13.62 -45.60
CA ARG A 17 -15.04 12.85 -44.46
C ARG A 17 -15.01 13.76 -43.24
N VAL A 18 -15.99 13.64 -42.36
CA VAL A 18 -15.95 14.22 -41.02
C VAL A 18 -15.02 13.34 -40.19
N THR A 19 -13.82 13.83 -39.95
CA THR A 19 -12.90 13.25 -38.95
C THR A 19 -13.45 13.58 -37.56
N ALA A 20 -14.11 12.63 -36.91
CA ALA A 20 -14.42 12.72 -35.49
C ALA A 20 -13.10 12.57 -34.71
N SER A 21 -12.55 13.69 -34.30
CA SER A 21 -11.51 13.74 -33.29
C SER A 21 -12.17 13.40 -31.95
N THR A 22 -12.06 12.14 -31.53
CA THR A 22 -12.31 11.75 -30.14
C THR A 22 -11.14 12.25 -29.30
N SER A 23 -11.24 13.49 -28.84
CA SER A 23 -10.42 14.01 -27.76
C SER A 23 -10.77 13.20 -26.50
N ALA A 24 -9.88 12.31 -26.11
CA ALA A 24 -9.86 11.73 -24.78
C ALA A 24 -9.67 12.90 -23.79
N ARG A 25 -10.77 13.34 -23.19
CA ARG A 25 -10.73 14.29 -22.08
C ARG A 25 -10.32 13.51 -20.85
N SER A 26 -9.09 13.74 -20.46
CA SER A 26 -8.38 13.17 -19.34
C SER A 26 -9.08 13.41 -17.99
N SER A 27 -8.92 12.45 -17.14
CA SER A 27 -9.12 12.40 -15.69
C SER A 27 -8.52 13.57 -14.86
N GLY A 28 -7.92 14.57 -15.48
CA GLY A 28 -7.24 15.67 -14.80
C GLY A 28 -8.13 16.58 -13.93
N VAL A 29 -9.43 16.65 -14.20
CA VAL A 29 -10.35 17.51 -13.43
C VAL A 29 -10.68 16.89 -12.06
N THR A 30 -10.75 15.56 -11.97
CA THR A 30 -11.07 14.83 -10.73
C THR A 30 -9.92 14.92 -9.74
N VAL A 31 -8.68 14.78 -10.19
CA VAL A 31 -7.50 14.76 -9.33
C VAL A 31 -7.20 16.10 -8.66
N LEU A 32 -7.41 17.23 -9.36
CA LEU A 32 -7.26 18.58 -8.77
C LEU A 32 -8.28 18.83 -7.67
N SER A 33 -9.47 18.19 -7.75
CA SER A 33 -10.50 18.32 -6.71
C SER A 33 -10.20 17.55 -5.42
N GLU A 34 -9.34 16.52 -5.46
CA GLU A 34 -8.97 15.72 -4.29
C GLU A 34 -7.83 16.34 -3.45
N ALA A 35 -6.90 17.03 -4.08
CA ALA A 35 -5.75 17.65 -3.41
C ALA A 35 -6.20 18.72 -2.39
N ASP A 36 -7.23 19.50 -2.70
CA ASP A 36 -7.72 20.56 -1.83
C ASP A 36 -8.35 20.03 -0.53
N PRO A 37 -9.30 19.08 -0.53
CA PRO A 37 -9.86 18.50 0.70
C PRO A 37 -8.78 17.84 1.59
N THR A 38 -7.86 17.08 1.00
CA THR A 38 -6.78 16.42 1.74
C THR A 38 -5.89 17.44 2.48
N ARG A 39 -5.46 18.50 1.78
CA ARG A 39 -4.69 19.59 2.38
C ARG A 39 -5.49 20.44 3.37
N GLN A 40 -6.80 20.61 3.15
CA GLN A 40 -7.69 21.30 4.08
C GLN A 40 -7.79 20.53 5.40
N LEU A 41 -7.93 19.20 5.35
CA LEU A 41 -7.93 18.36 6.53
C LEU A 41 -6.61 18.52 7.33
N ALA A 42 -5.46 18.44 6.67
CA ALA A 42 -4.16 18.64 7.33
C ALA A 42 -4.07 20.02 7.99
N ARG A 43 -4.50 21.10 7.30
CA ARG A 43 -4.54 22.46 7.87
C ARG A 43 -5.47 22.56 9.07
N ARG A 44 -6.67 21.98 8.98
CA ARG A 44 -7.65 21.96 10.08
C ARG A 44 -7.09 21.27 11.32
N LEU A 45 -6.38 20.17 11.11
CA LEU A 45 -5.75 19.41 12.18
C LEU A 45 -4.45 20.05 12.70
N GLY A 46 -3.90 21.06 12.02
CA GLY A 46 -2.64 21.70 12.39
C GLY A 46 -1.42 20.79 12.20
N ILE A 47 -1.49 19.81 11.30
CA ILE A 47 -0.37 18.96 10.94
C ILE A 47 0.29 19.44 9.62
N PRO A 48 1.62 19.24 9.44
CA PRO A 48 2.31 19.75 8.27
C PRO A 48 1.96 19.03 6.96
N GLY A 49 1.41 17.83 7.06
CA GLY A 49 1.01 16.97 5.95
C GLY A 49 0.76 15.55 6.44
N LEU A 50 0.82 14.58 5.52
CA LEU A 50 0.51 13.18 5.79
C LEU A 50 1.78 12.33 5.74
N VAL A 51 1.81 11.22 6.52
CA VAL A 51 2.82 10.16 6.41
C VAL A 51 2.09 8.87 6.06
N ASP A 52 2.21 8.44 4.81
CA ASP A 52 1.54 7.25 4.29
C ASP A 52 2.51 6.05 4.30
N VAL A 53 2.33 5.15 5.27
CA VAL A 53 3.26 4.02 5.46
C VAL A 53 2.97 2.84 4.55
N HIS A 54 1.94 2.91 3.70
CA HIS A 54 1.54 1.80 2.86
C HIS A 54 1.12 2.26 1.46
N THR A 55 2.09 2.54 0.62
CA THR A 55 1.90 2.80 -0.80
C THR A 55 2.74 1.84 -1.64
N HIS A 56 2.40 1.66 -2.90
CA HIS A 56 3.04 0.70 -3.78
C HIS A 56 3.75 1.36 -4.95
N PHE A 57 5.08 1.21 -4.98
CA PHE A 57 5.91 1.49 -6.13
C PHE A 57 6.81 0.28 -6.38
N MET A 58 6.90 -0.16 -7.62
CA MET A 58 7.65 -1.35 -8.01
C MET A 58 8.01 -1.28 -9.50
N PRO A 59 8.93 -2.12 -10.01
CA PRO A 59 9.22 -2.16 -11.43
C PRO A 59 7.94 -2.29 -12.26
N GLN A 60 7.82 -1.53 -13.35
CA GLN A 60 6.58 -1.44 -14.13
C GLN A 60 6.06 -2.81 -14.58
N ASN A 61 6.95 -3.70 -15.02
CA ASN A 61 6.58 -5.07 -15.41
C ASN A 61 6.02 -5.93 -14.26
N VAL A 62 6.30 -5.60 -13.01
CA VAL A 62 5.68 -6.23 -11.82
C VAL A 62 4.33 -5.58 -11.56
N LEU A 63 4.27 -4.26 -11.59
CA LEU A 63 3.05 -3.51 -11.38
C LEU A 63 1.96 -3.85 -12.40
N ASP A 64 2.32 -4.04 -13.67
CA ASP A 64 1.40 -4.48 -14.72
C ASP A 64 0.72 -5.81 -14.38
N LYS A 65 1.46 -6.75 -13.76
CA LYS A 65 0.91 -8.03 -13.30
C LYS A 65 0.02 -7.88 -12.08
N VAL A 66 0.37 -6.97 -11.17
CA VAL A 66 -0.47 -6.63 -10.01
C VAL A 66 -1.78 -6.02 -10.49
N TRP A 67 -1.74 -5.09 -11.43
CA TRP A 67 -2.94 -4.49 -11.99
C TRP A 67 -3.81 -5.49 -12.78
N ALA A 68 -3.18 -6.38 -13.55
CA ALA A 68 -3.90 -7.45 -14.23
C ALA A 68 -4.60 -8.42 -13.25
N TYR A 69 -3.99 -8.67 -12.08
CA TYR A 69 -4.65 -9.44 -11.01
C TYR A 69 -5.89 -8.71 -10.49
N PHE A 70 -5.79 -7.41 -10.19
CA PHE A 70 -6.94 -6.62 -9.73
C PHE A 70 -8.06 -6.51 -10.78
N ASP A 71 -7.72 -6.47 -12.07
CA ASP A 71 -8.72 -6.51 -13.16
C ASP A 71 -9.50 -7.83 -13.19
N ALA A 72 -8.88 -8.90 -12.71
CA ALA A 72 -9.46 -10.26 -12.73
C ALA A 72 -10.05 -10.68 -11.37
N VAL A 73 -9.96 -9.86 -10.32
CA VAL A 73 -10.31 -10.29 -8.95
C VAL A 73 -11.82 -10.29 -8.66
N GLY A 74 -12.61 -9.55 -9.43
CA GLY A 74 -14.05 -9.40 -9.22
C GLY A 74 -14.80 -10.73 -9.06
N PRO A 75 -14.62 -11.72 -9.96
CA PRO A 75 -15.24 -13.05 -9.81
C PRO A 75 -14.82 -13.81 -8.55
N LEU A 76 -13.64 -13.54 -8.00
CA LEU A 76 -13.12 -14.23 -6.81
C LEU A 76 -13.63 -13.61 -5.51
N THR A 77 -13.78 -12.29 -5.48
CA THR A 77 -14.16 -11.53 -4.27
C THR A 77 -15.63 -11.12 -4.28
N GLY A 78 -16.32 -11.20 -5.43
CA GLY A 78 -17.67 -10.67 -5.62
C GLY A 78 -17.72 -9.14 -5.73
N VAL A 79 -16.56 -8.47 -5.77
CA VAL A 79 -16.46 -7.01 -5.86
C VAL A 79 -15.43 -6.62 -6.92
N GLU A 80 -15.86 -5.82 -7.90
CA GLU A 80 -14.98 -5.24 -8.90
C GLU A 80 -13.97 -4.30 -8.24
N TRP A 81 -12.72 -4.31 -8.77
CA TRP A 81 -11.62 -3.52 -8.22
C TRP A 81 -11.01 -2.60 -9.29
N PRO A 82 -11.74 -1.56 -9.73
CA PRO A 82 -11.23 -0.62 -10.72
C PRO A 82 -10.18 0.29 -10.10
N ILE A 83 -8.91 0.10 -10.44
CA ILE A 83 -7.81 0.91 -9.91
C ILE A 83 -7.94 2.36 -10.43
N THR A 84 -7.99 3.32 -9.49
CA THR A 84 -8.20 4.74 -9.79
C THR A 84 -6.94 5.41 -10.37
N TYR A 85 -5.74 5.03 -9.89
CA TYR A 85 -4.49 5.74 -10.19
C TYR A 85 -3.55 4.93 -11.10
N ARG A 86 -4.05 4.54 -12.29
CA ARG A 86 -3.24 3.90 -13.34
C ARG A 86 -2.45 4.93 -14.13
N GLU A 87 -1.48 5.54 -13.46
CA GLU A 87 -0.64 6.60 -14.00
C GLU A 87 0.82 6.14 -14.09
N GLU A 88 1.64 6.85 -14.86
CA GLU A 88 3.09 6.66 -14.88
C GLU A 88 3.73 6.96 -13.51
N GLU A 89 4.90 6.39 -13.23
CA GLU A 89 5.58 6.47 -11.93
C GLU A 89 5.73 7.91 -11.43
N ASP A 90 6.24 8.81 -12.29
CA ASP A 90 6.47 10.22 -11.93
C ASP A 90 5.15 10.94 -11.62
N ARG A 91 4.07 10.61 -12.35
CA ARG A 91 2.76 11.20 -12.09
C ARG A 91 2.19 10.69 -10.76
N ARG A 92 2.36 9.42 -10.43
CA ARG A 92 1.94 8.86 -9.13
C ARG A 92 2.68 9.54 -7.97
N VAL A 93 3.98 9.77 -8.10
CA VAL A 93 4.76 10.53 -7.10
C VAL A 93 4.25 11.97 -6.99
N ALA A 94 3.99 12.64 -8.12
CA ALA A 94 3.44 14.00 -8.13
C ALA A 94 2.08 14.07 -7.44
N LEU A 95 1.20 13.09 -7.65
CA LEU A 95 -0.11 13.01 -7.01
C LEU A 95 -0.02 12.94 -5.47
N LEU A 96 0.86 12.09 -4.92
CA LEU A 96 1.07 12.02 -3.47
C LEU A 96 1.52 13.38 -2.91
N ARG A 97 2.42 14.07 -3.61
CA ARG A 97 2.85 15.43 -3.25
C ARG A 97 1.71 16.44 -3.32
N GLU A 98 0.88 16.36 -4.35
CA GLU A 98 -0.31 17.20 -4.51
C GLU A 98 -1.32 16.96 -3.36
N PHE A 99 -1.48 15.71 -2.90
CA PHE A 99 -2.30 15.37 -1.73
C PHE A 99 -1.70 15.83 -0.39
N GLY A 100 -0.46 16.31 -0.36
CA GLY A 100 0.21 16.75 0.84
C GLY A 100 0.85 15.63 1.64
N VAL A 101 1.15 14.49 0.99
CA VAL A 101 1.93 13.41 1.57
C VAL A 101 3.40 13.85 1.62
N LEU A 102 3.97 13.90 2.81
CA LEU A 102 5.35 14.32 3.08
C LEU A 102 6.34 13.17 3.02
N ALA A 103 5.87 11.97 3.36
CA ALA A 103 6.64 10.75 3.26
C ALA A 103 5.73 9.58 2.94
N PHE A 104 6.22 8.68 2.10
CA PHE A 104 5.52 7.48 1.69
C PHE A 104 6.49 6.31 1.49
N THR A 105 5.98 5.11 1.25
CA THR A 105 6.77 3.89 1.08
C THR A 105 6.68 3.35 -0.36
N SER A 106 7.54 2.39 -0.70
CA SER A 106 7.43 1.63 -1.95
C SER A 106 7.21 0.14 -1.63
N MET A 107 6.04 -0.20 -1.10
CA MET A 107 5.72 -1.55 -0.62
C MET A 107 5.76 -2.58 -1.75
N LEU A 108 6.94 -3.14 -2.01
CA LEU A 108 7.18 -4.19 -2.98
C LEU A 108 7.39 -5.52 -2.25
N TYR A 109 7.04 -6.63 -2.90
CA TYR A 109 7.10 -7.95 -2.29
C TYR A 109 7.35 -9.05 -3.32
N PRO A 110 8.18 -10.06 -3.00
CA PRO A 110 8.43 -11.20 -3.87
C PRO A 110 7.28 -12.23 -3.77
N HIS A 111 7.04 -12.93 -4.87
CA HIS A 111 6.13 -14.08 -4.91
C HIS A 111 6.87 -15.41 -5.11
N LYS A 112 8.20 -15.39 -5.21
CA LYS A 112 9.07 -16.57 -5.37
C LYS A 112 10.50 -16.24 -4.97
N ALA A 113 11.29 -17.27 -4.73
CA ALA A 113 12.73 -17.17 -4.47
C ALA A 113 13.47 -16.47 -5.65
N GLY A 114 14.54 -15.77 -5.34
CA GLY A 114 15.38 -15.03 -6.28
C GLY A 114 14.82 -13.65 -6.70
N MET A 115 13.70 -13.22 -6.12
CA MET A 115 13.15 -11.91 -6.44
C MET A 115 13.51 -10.83 -5.42
N ALA A 116 13.68 -11.18 -4.14
CA ALA A 116 13.80 -10.20 -3.07
C ALA A 116 15.01 -9.26 -3.26
N GLU A 117 16.17 -9.80 -3.56
CA GLU A 117 17.40 -9.01 -3.75
C GLU A 117 17.30 -8.04 -4.95
N TRP A 118 16.72 -8.52 -6.05
CA TRP A 118 16.47 -7.68 -7.23
C TRP A 118 15.48 -6.54 -6.92
N LEU A 119 14.38 -6.84 -6.21
CA LEU A 119 13.42 -5.83 -5.79
C LEU A 119 14.04 -4.82 -4.83
N ASN A 120 14.88 -5.27 -3.89
CA ASN A 120 15.60 -4.38 -2.97
C ASN A 120 16.54 -3.42 -3.73
N SER A 121 17.24 -3.92 -4.75
CA SER A 121 18.10 -3.08 -5.59
C SER A 121 17.30 -2.01 -6.33
N TRP A 122 16.15 -2.37 -6.88
CA TRP A 122 15.25 -1.41 -7.54
C TRP A 122 14.73 -0.37 -6.53
N ALA A 123 14.28 -0.80 -5.34
CA ALA A 123 13.73 0.10 -4.32
C ALA A 123 14.77 1.08 -3.77
N ALA A 124 16.02 0.67 -3.61
CA ALA A 124 17.13 1.55 -3.27
C ALA A 124 17.32 2.64 -4.33
N GLY A 125 17.31 2.26 -5.61
CA GLY A 125 17.38 3.21 -6.73
C GLY A 125 16.18 4.15 -6.80
N PHE A 126 14.98 3.67 -6.51
CA PHE A 126 13.77 4.49 -6.44
C PHE A 126 13.85 5.51 -5.29
N ALA A 127 14.20 5.08 -4.08
CA ALA A 127 14.34 5.97 -2.93
C ALA A 127 15.45 7.02 -3.13
N ALA A 128 16.55 6.67 -3.80
CA ALA A 128 17.64 7.60 -4.10
C ALA A 128 17.21 8.77 -5.01
N ARG A 129 16.27 8.54 -5.95
CA ARG A 129 15.74 9.59 -6.84
C ARG A 129 14.44 10.24 -6.36
N THR A 130 13.86 9.72 -5.27
CA THR A 130 12.57 10.17 -4.71
C THR A 130 12.71 10.40 -3.21
N PRO A 131 13.21 11.60 -2.80
CA PRO A 131 13.60 11.86 -1.40
C PRO A 131 12.50 11.73 -0.36
N ASP A 132 11.24 11.87 -0.75
CA ASP A 132 10.03 11.67 0.07
C ASP A 132 9.63 10.19 0.19
N CYS A 133 10.26 9.27 -0.58
CA CYS A 133 10.06 7.84 -0.40
C CYS A 133 10.97 7.29 0.71
N LEU A 134 10.36 6.70 1.72
CA LEU A 134 11.06 5.90 2.73
C LEU A 134 11.65 4.65 2.06
N HIS A 135 12.98 4.52 2.06
CA HIS A 135 13.65 3.38 1.43
C HIS A 135 13.08 2.07 2.00
N THR A 136 12.32 1.37 1.16
CA THR A 136 11.66 0.11 1.49
C THR A 136 12.48 -1.06 0.99
N ALA A 137 12.54 -2.14 1.76
CA ALA A 137 13.11 -3.42 1.33
C ALA A 137 12.12 -4.56 1.58
N THR A 138 12.45 -5.76 1.14
CA THR A 138 11.63 -6.96 1.32
C THR A 138 12.50 -8.19 1.59
N LEU A 139 11.87 -9.30 1.95
CA LEU A 139 12.54 -10.58 2.20
C LEU A 139 11.67 -11.76 1.71
N PHE A 140 12.34 -12.90 1.52
CA PHE A 140 11.72 -14.16 1.16
C PHE A 140 12.47 -15.31 1.85
N PRO A 141 11.83 -16.45 2.21
CA PRO A 141 12.52 -17.59 2.80
C PRO A 141 13.37 -18.32 1.74
N GLU A 142 14.62 -17.91 1.63
CA GLU A 142 15.59 -18.48 0.69
C GLU A 142 17.00 -18.42 1.27
N PRO A 143 17.91 -19.29 0.79
CA PRO A 143 19.31 -19.20 1.16
C PRO A 143 19.87 -17.81 0.81
N GLY A 144 20.54 -17.17 1.78
CA GLY A 144 21.06 -15.80 1.60
C GLY A 144 20.12 -14.68 2.09
N ALA A 145 18.90 -15.00 2.55
CA ALA A 145 17.95 -13.99 3.03
C ALA A 145 18.55 -13.04 4.07
N THR A 146 19.22 -13.58 5.07
CA THR A 146 19.93 -12.82 6.11
C THR A 146 21.00 -11.88 5.52
N GLY A 147 21.69 -12.31 4.46
CA GLY A 147 22.74 -11.53 3.80
C GLY A 147 22.18 -10.28 3.12
N TYR A 148 21.16 -10.43 2.28
CA TYR A 148 20.59 -9.26 1.59
C TYR A 148 19.71 -8.38 2.50
N VAL A 149 19.13 -8.95 3.58
CA VAL A 149 18.45 -8.13 4.61
C VAL A 149 19.48 -7.23 5.32
N ARG A 150 20.63 -7.78 5.73
CA ARG A 150 21.74 -7.01 6.31
C ARG A 150 22.21 -5.93 5.33
N HIS A 151 22.45 -6.30 4.09
CA HIS A 151 22.88 -5.35 3.05
C HIS A 151 21.85 -4.21 2.85
N ALA A 152 20.56 -4.51 2.85
CA ALA A 152 19.51 -3.49 2.75
C ALA A 152 19.52 -2.54 3.96
N LEU A 153 19.68 -3.07 5.19
CA LEU A 153 19.81 -2.26 6.40
C LEU A 153 21.04 -1.34 6.33
N ASP A 154 22.21 -1.89 5.96
CA ASP A 154 23.46 -1.15 5.82
C ASP A 154 23.35 -0.06 4.72
N SER A 155 22.54 -0.31 3.69
CA SER A 155 22.24 0.63 2.60
C SER A 155 21.14 1.64 2.97
N GLY A 156 20.67 1.64 4.20
CA GLY A 156 19.76 2.64 4.74
C GLY A 156 18.26 2.34 4.55
N ALA A 157 17.89 1.07 4.34
CA ALA A 157 16.47 0.68 4.35
C ALA A 157 15.81 1.10 5.68
N ARG A 158 14.63 1.72 5.59
CA ARG A 158 13.87 2.30 6.71
C ARG A 158 12.68 1.46 7.11
N VAL A 159 12.19 0.65 6.20
CA VAL A 159 11.02 -0.21 6.40
C VAL A 159 11.15 -1.45 5.51
N PHE A 160 10.63 -2.56 5.99
CA PHE A 160 10.52 -3.78 5.18
C PHE A 160 9.05 -4.09 4.88
N LYS A 161 8.80 -4.77 3.77
CA LYS A 161 7.47 -5.31 3.41
C LYS A 161 7.53 -6.82 3.30
N VAL A 162 6.55 -7.48 3.89
CA VAL A 162 6.29 -8.92 3.73
C VAL A 162 4.84 -9.13 3.36
N HIS A 163 4.57 -10.02 2.42
CA HIS A 163 3.21 -10.35 1.99
C HIS A 163 3.01 -11.87 2.06
N LEU A 164 2.37 -12.36 3.13
CA LEU A 164 2.26 -13.79 3.39
C LEU A 164 1.34 -14.51 2.40
N GLN A 165 0.27 -13.86 1.96
CA GLN A 165 -0.67 -14.45 0.99
C GLN A 165 -0.01 -14.61 -0.38
N VAL A 166 0.56 -13.54 -0.94
CA VAL A 166 1.19 -13.56 -2.28
C VAL A 166 2.48 -14.36 -2.27
N GLY A 167 3.29 -14.23 -1.23
CA GLY A 167 4.53 -14.99 -1.06
C GLY A 167 4.29 -16.48 -0.82
N GLY A 168 3.15 -16.86 -0.24
CA GLY A 168 2.77 -18.24 0.00
C GLY A 168 3.68 -19.00 0.98
N PHE A 169 4.36 -18.32 1.88
CA PHE A 169 5.33 -18.91 2.79
C PHE A 169 4.98 -18.74 4.28
N ASP A 170 5.48 -19.64 5.10
CA ASP A 170 5.37 -19.53 6.56
C ASP A 170 6.37 -18.48 7.07
N PRO A 171 5.91 -17.42 7.78
CA PRO A 171 6.82 -16.45 8.39
C PRO A 171 7.72 -17.07 9.47
N ASN A 172 7.43 -18.30 9.89
CA ASN A 172 8.23 -19.09 10.83
C ASN A 172 9.25 -20.02 10.15
N ASP A 173 9.44 -19.90 8.82
CA ASP A 173 10.48 -20.64 8.13
C ASP A 173 11.85 -20.32 8.74
N ARG A 174 12.66 -21.36 8.99
CA ARG A 174 13.98 -21.23 9.62
C ARG A 174 14.93 -20.30 8.87
N LEU A 175 14.76 -20.19 7.54
CA LEU A 175 15.56 -19.30 6.70
C LEU A 175 15.32 -17.83 6.98
N LEU A 176 14.23 -17.49 7.69
CA LEU A 176 13.87 -16.12 8.06
C LEU A 176 14.25 -15.75 9.50
N ASP A 177 14.58 -16.71 10.36
CA ASP A 177 14.71 -16.46 11.79
C ASP A 177 15.80 -15.40 12.10
N ASP A 178 16.98 -15.55 11.51
CA ASP A 178 18.05 -14.56 11.63
C ASP A 178 17.66 -13.20 11.02
N SER A 179 16.87 -13.19 9.95
CA SER A 179 16.39 -11.94 9.33
C SER A 179 15.45 -11.20 10.27
N TRP A 180 14.52 -11.90 10.94
CA TRP A 180 13.66 -11.30 11.97
C TRP A 180 14.49 -10.78 13.15
N GLY A 181 15.51 -11.51 13.56
CA GLY A 181 16.46 -11.08 14.60
C GLY A 181 17.16 -9.77 14.23
N LEU A 182 17.73 -9.68 13.03
CA LEU A 182 18.37 -8.46 12.52
C LEU A 182 17.44 -7.25 12.51
N LEU A 183 16.19 -7.43 12.02
CA LEU A 183 15.20 -6.36 11.97
C LEU A 183 14.79 -5.91 13.37
N ALA A 184 14.64 -6.85 14.31
CA ALA A 184 14.34 -6.56 15.71
C ALA A 184 15.49 -5.81 16.42
N GLU A 185 16.75 -6.16 16.14
CA GLU A 185 17.95 -5.49 16.66
C GLU A 185 18.12 -4.09 16.09
N ALA A 186 17.90 -3.93 14.78
CA ALA A 186 17.97 -2.64 14.12
C ALA A 186 16.80 -1.71 14.47
N GLY A 187 15.72 -2.25 15.06
CA GLY A 187 14.48 -1.53 15.32
C GLY A 187 13.80 -1.04 14.04
N THR A 188 14.09 -1.70 12.90
CA THR A 188 13.51 -1.35 11.60
C THR A 188 12.12 -1.96 11.47
N PRO A 189 11.07 -1.15 11.21
CA PRO A 189 9.71 -1.64 11.08
C PRO A 189 9.52 -2.57 9.88
N VAL A 190 8.62 -3.55 10.04
CA VAL A 190 8.21 -4.44 8.96
C VAL A 190 6.70 -4.36 8.77
N VAL A 191 6.24 -3.91 7.61
CA VAL A 191 4.82 -3.98 7.23
C VAL A 191 4.53 -5.38 6.72
N VAL A 192 3.61 -6.08 7.39
CA VAL A 192 3.25 -7.46 7.05
C VAL A 192 1.79 -7.53 6.63
N HIS A 193 1.55 -7.93 5.38
CA HIS A 193 0.21 -8.35 4.96
C HIS A 193 -0.02 -9.77 5.47
N CYS A 194 -0.64 -9.88 6.63
CA CYS A 194 -0.86 -11.12 7.36
C CYS A 194 -2.33 -11.41 7.68
N GLY A 195 -3.24 -10.44 7.53
CA GLY A 195 -4.68 -10.69 7.56
C GLY A 195 -5.12 -11.61 6.42
N SER A 196 -6.26 -12.28 6.58
CA SER A 196 -6.76 -13.23 5.59
C SER A 196 -7.55 -12.60 4.44
N GLY A 197 -7.77 -11.29 4.47
CA GLY A 197 -8.43 -10.58 3.37
C GLY A 197 -7.50 -10.24 2.20
N PRO A 198 -8.05 -10.07 0.99
CA PRO A 198 -9.43 -10.34 0.58
C PRO A 198 -9.71 -11.85 0.38
N THR A 199 -8.69 -12.69 0.30
CA THR A 199 -8.80 -14.15 0.21
C THR A 199 -7.79 -14.81 1.16
N PRO A 200 -8.17 -15.83 1.93
CA PRO A 200 -7.28 -16.45 2.89
C PRO A 200 -6.12 -17.22 2.21
N GLY A 201 -4.94 -17.09 2.78
CA GLY A 201 -3.77 -17.90 2.43
C GLY A 201 -3.45 -18.92 3.52
N LYS A 202 -2.62 -19.90 3.19
CA LYS A 202 -2.22 -20.97 4.14
C LYS A 202 -1.57 -20.43 5.42
N PHE A 203 -0.88 -19.29 5.31
CA PHE A 203 -0.06 -18.72 6.38
C PHE A 203 -0.54 -17.33 6.83
N THR A 204 -1.76 -16.94 6.43
CA THR A 204 -2.41 -15.72 6.89
C THR A 204 -3.11 -15.93 8.25
N GLY A 205 -3.55 -14.84 8.86
CA GLY A 205 -4.13 -14.81 10.19
C GLY A 205 -3.12 -14.46 11.30
N PRO A 206 -3.59 -14.20 12.53
CA PRO A 206 -2.76 -13.69 13.63
C PRO A 206 -1.77 -14.73 14.18
N ALA A 207 -2.10 -16.02 14.13
CA ALA A 207 -1.28 -17.06 14.76
C ALA A 207 0.13 -17.22 14.16
N PRO A 208 0.35 -17.20 12.82
CA PRO A 208 1.70 -17.29 12.27
C PRO A 208 2.62 -16.14 12.70
N VAL A 209 2.14 -14.89 12.62
CA VAL A 209 2.95 -13.73 13.03
C VAL A 209 3.09 -13.63 14.56
N GLY A 210 2.08 -14.07 15.31
CA GLY A 210 2.15 -14.18 16.77
C GLY A 210 3.30 -15.09 17.23
N ARG A 211 3.58 -16.19 16.51
CA ARG A 211 4.75 -17.05 16.79
C ARG A 211 6.08 -16.35 16.45
N VAL A 212 6.15 -15.52 15.41
CA VAL A 212 7.34 -14.70 15.14
C VAL A 212 7.56 -13.70 16.28
N LEU A 213 6.52 -12.97 16.69
CA LEU A 213 6.60 -12.01 17.80
C LEU A 213 6.99 -12.67 19.12
N ALA A 214 6.55 -13.90 19.39
CA ALA A 214 6.94 -14.65 20.59
C ALA A 214 8.45 -14.94 20.62
N ARG A 215 9.09 -15.16 19.47
CA ARG A 215 10.55 -15.36 19.37
C ARG A 215 11.32 -14.04 19.31
N HIS A 216 10.73 -13.03 18.66
CA HIS A 216 11.35 -11.72 18.45
C HIS A 216 10.48 -10.59 19.05
N PRO A 217 10.31 -10.50 20.38
CA PRO A 217 9.33 -9.59 21.02
C PRO A 217 9.69 -8.11 20.85
N ARG A 218 10.91 -7.79 20.42
CA ARG A 218 11.34 -6.42 20.11
C ARG A 218 11.11 -6.03 18.65
N LEU A 219 10.59 -6.96 17.81
CA LEU A 219 10.31 -6.68 16.41
C LEU A 219 9.24 -5.60 16.30
N ARG A 220 9.52 -4.53 15.54
CA ARG A 220 8.53 -3.52 15.17
C ARG A 220 7.74 -4.02 13.97
N LEU A 221 6.54 -4.49 14.21
CA LEU A 221 5.67 -5.06 13.19
C LEU A 221 4.49 -4.13 12.94
N ILE A 222 4.24 -3.77 11.68
CA ILE A 222 3.06 -3.03 11.25
C ILE A 222 2.14 -4.03 10.54
N VAL A 223 0.98 -4.27 11.14
CA VAL A 223 -0.06 -5.13 10.55
C VAL A 223 -0.78 -4.35 9.46
N ALA A 224 -0.66 -4.80 8.22
CA ALA A 224 -1.33 -4.16 7.08
C ALA A 224 -2.85 -4.32 7.16
N HIS A 225 -3.60 -3.31 6.67
CA HIS A 225 -5.07 -3.32 6.58
C HIS A 225 -5.77 -3.59 7.91
N MET A 226 -5.22 -3.14 9.03
CA MET A 226 -5.73 -3.46 10.39
C MET A 226 -5.80 -4.97 10.67
N GLY A 227 -5.22 -5.81 9.81
CA GLY A 227 -5.32 -7.27 9.90
C GLY A 227 -6.65 -7.85 9.42
N MET A 228 -7.36 -7.14 8.54
CA MET A 228 -8.66 -7.54 7.97
C MET A 228 -8.68 -9.00 7.48
N PRO A 229 -9.69 -9.81 7.82
CA PRO A 229 -10.86 -9.50 8.65
C PRO A 229 -10.69 -9.80 10.15
N GLU A 230 -9.51 -10.30 10.59
CA GLU A 230 -9.27 -10.73 11.98
C GLU A 230 -8.90 -9.53 12.89
N TYR A 231 -9.64 -8.43 12.78
CA TYR A 231 -9.37 -7.16 13.47
C TYR A 231 -9.13 -7.29 14.98
N ALA A 232 -10.02 -8.01 15.69
CA ALA A 232 -9.94 -8.17 17.15
C ALA A 232 -8.66 -8.90 17.57
N ASP A 233 -8.31 -9.97 16.87
CA ASP A 233 -7.11 -10.77 17.17
C ASP A 233 -5.81 -9.97 16.92
N PHE A 234 -5.79 -9.10 15.91
CA PHE A 234 -4.64 -8.23 15.65
C PHE A 234 -4.56 -7.06 16.63
N LEU A 235 -5.69 -6.56 17.13
CA LEU A 235 -5.71 -5.63 18.28
C LEU A 235 -5.16 -6.32 19.53
N ASP A 236 -5.47 -7.60 19.79
CA ASP A 236 -4.87 -8.38 20.89
C ASP A 236 -3.34 -8.45 20.77
N LEU A 237 -2.80 -8.62 19.57
CA LEU A 237 -1.35 -8.60 19.34
C LEU A 237 -0.75 -7.22 19.62
N ALA A 238 -1.44 -6.15 19.21
CA ALA A 238 -0.98 -4.79 19.47
C ALA A 238 -1.01 -4.42 20.97
N GLU A 239 -1.99 -4.91 21.71
CA GLU A 239 -2.05 -4.73 23.17
C GLU A 239 -0.96 -5.53 23.89
N ARG A 240 -0.66 -6.72 23.37
CA ARG A 240 0.32 -7.63 23.98
C ARG A 240 1.78 -7.25 23.70
N TYR A 241 2.08 -6.74 22.52
CA TYR A 241 3.43 -6.42 22.07
C TYR A 241 3.58 -4.94 21.78
N GLU A 242 4.42 -4.25 22.52
CA GLU A 242 4.64 -2.80 22.39
C GLU A 242 5.12 -2.39 20.97
N GLY A 243 5.88 -3.25 20.30
CA GLY A 243 6.39 -3.01 18.94
C GLY A 243 5.35 -3.23 17.83
N VAL A 244 4.12 -3.67 18.14
CA VAL A 244 3.10 -3.92 17.13
C VAL A 244 2.27 -2.67 16.88
N HIS A 245 2.21 -2.27 15.62
CA HIS A 245 1.38 -1.19 15.06
C HIS A 245 0.41 -1.78 14.03
N LEU A 246 -0.60 -1.02 13.65
CA LEU A 246 -1.53 -1.39 12.58
C LEU A 246 -1.67 -0.22 11.62
N ASP A 247 -1.72 -0.49 10.32
CA ASP A 247 -2.03 0.56 9.35
C ASP A 247 -3.49 0.51 8.91
N THR A 248 -4.01 1.69 8.56
CA THR A 248 -5.42 1.88 8.20
C THR A 248 -5.72 1.53 6.75
N THR A 249 -4.76 1.00 6.01
CA THR A 249 -4.86 0.75 4.57
C THR A 249 -6.19 0.11 4.20
N MET A 250 -6.98 0.81 3.39
CA MET A 250 -8.32 0.45 2.94
C MET A 250 -9.37 0.21 4.03
N ALA A 251 -8.98 -0.06 5.28
CA ALA A 251 -9.91 -0.30 6.39
C ALA A 251 -10.85 0.90 6.59
N PHE A 252 -12.07 0.63 7.06
CA PHE A 252 -13.12 1.62 7.34
C PHE A 252 -13.73 2.29 6.10
N THR A 253 -13.21 2.05 4.90
CA THR A 253 -13.79 2.57 3.66
C THR A 253 -15.05 1.82 3.28
N ASP A 254 -15.97 2.48 2.59
CA ASP A 254 -17.21 1.83 2.12
C ASP A 254 -16.92 0.62 1.22
N PHE A 255 -15.75 0.59 0.60
CA PHE A 255 -15.29 -0.55 -0.19
C PHE A 255 -15.01 -1.76 0.69
N SER A 256 -14.18 -1.61 1.73
CA SER A 256 -13.77 -2.69 2.61
C SER A 256 -14.86 -3.11 3.59
N GLU A 257 -15.69 -2.17 4.05
CA GLU A 257 -16.82 -2.45 4.95
C GLU A 257 -17.87 -3.39 4.32
N ARG A 258 -17.94 -3.45 2.98
CA ARG A 258 -18.80 -4.44 2.29
C ARG A 258 -18.19 -5.85 2.29
N LEU A 259 -16.86 -5.96 2.36
CA LEU A 259 -16.13 -7.24 2.33
C LEU A 259 -15.94 -7.79 3.74
N ALA A 260 -15.51 -6.94 4.66
CA ALA A 260 -15.17 -7.27 6.04
C ALA A 260 -15.35 -6.03 6.93
N PRO A 261 -16.56 -5.78 7.46
CA PRO A 261 -16.82 -4.61 8.27
C PRO A 261 -16.00 -4.64 9.57
N PHE A 262 -15.47 -3.47 9.96
CA PHE A 262 -14.78 -3.34 11.24
C PHE A 262 -15.80 -3.45 12.39
N PRO A 263 -15.58 -4.33 13.38
CA PRO A 263 -16.53 -4.52 14.46
C PRO A 263 -16.67 -3.27 15.33
N ALA A 264 -17.86 -2.68 15.39
CA ALA A 264 -18.11 -1.47 16.19
C ALA A 264 -17.74 -1.62 17.68
N ALA A 265 -17.81 -2.84 18.20
CA ALA A 265 -17.39 -3.17 19.57
C ALA A 265 -15.89 -2.92 19.82
N GLU A 266 -15.07 -2.93 18.78
CA GLU A 266 -13.61 -2.72 18.87
C GLU A 266 -13.21 -1.23 18.79
N LEU A 267 -14.12 -0.30 18.50
CA LEU A 267 -13.83 1.14 18.45
C LEU A 267 -13.20 1.71 19.74
N PRO A 268 -13.60 1.30 20.94
CA PRO A 268 -12.93 1.75 22.16
C PRO A 268 -11.45 1.33 22.22
N ARG A 269 -11.11 0.13 21.76
CA ARG A 269 -9.74 -0.37 21.69
C ARG A 269 -8.94 0.37 20.63
N LEU A 270 -9.53 0.60 19.45
CA LEU A 270 -8.92 1.39 18.38
C LEU A 270 -8.60 2.81 18.88
N ARG A 271 -9.47 3.43 19.67
CA ARG A 271 -9.21 4.72 20.31
C ARG A 271 -8.05 4.65 21.30
N ALA A 272 -8.03 3.62 22.15
CA ALA A 272 -7.00 3.45 23.19
C ALA A 272 -5.61 3.20 22.58
N LEU A 273 -5.55 2.49 21.45
CA LEU A 273 -4.31 2.22 20.70
C LEU A 273 -3.96 3.33 19.69
N GLY A 274 -4.52 4.53 19.84
CA GLY A 274 -4.36 5.59 18.87
C GLY A 274 -2.91 6.05 18.59
N ASP A 275 -1.97 5.76 19.48
CA ASP A 275 -0.53 5.97 19.32
C ASP A 275 0.18 4.88 18.48
N ARG A 276 -0.52 3.81 18.13
CA ARG A 276 -0.01 2.67 17.34
C ARG A 276 -0.72 2.48 16.01
N ILE A 277 -1.64 3.37 15.67
CA ILE A 277 -2.34 3.33 14.39
C ILE A 277 -1.64 4.28 13.42
N LEU A 278 -1.37 3.81 12.21
CA LEU A 278 -0.64 4.53 11.18
C LEU A 278 -1.52 4.71 9.93
N LEU A 279 -1.40 5.84 9.25
CA LEU A 279 -2.04 6.01 7.95
C LEU A 279 -1.39 5.10 6.91
N GLY A 280 -2.21 4.31 6.23
CA GLY A 280 -1.88 3.62 5.00
C GLY A 280 -3.03 3.76 4.01
N SER A 281 -2.74 3.81 2.72
CA SER A 281 -3.75 3.99 1.67
C SER A 281 -3.89 2.83 0.71
N ASP A 282 -2.82 2.09 0.41
CA ASP A 282 -2.67 1.15 -0.71
C ASP A 282 -2.51 1.83 -2.08
N PHE A 283 -2.30 3.17 -2.08
CA PHE A 283 -2.03 3.89 -3.33
C PHE A 283 -0.90 3.23 -4.15
N PRO A 284 -1.04 3.04 -5.45
CA PRO A 284 -2.08 3.48 -6.35
C PRO A 284 -3.21 2.46 -6.57
N ASN A 285 -3.20 1.31 -5.88
CA ASN A 285 -4.02 0.14 -6.18
C ASN A 285 -5.46 0.24 -5.64
N ILE A 286 -5.89 1.42 -5.21
CA ILE A 286 -7.20 1.67 -4.62
C ILE A 286 -8.29 1.91 -5.68
N PRO A 287 -9.53 1.41 -5.47
CA PRO A 287 -10.66 1.57 -6.38
C PRO A 287 -11.49 2.84 -6.11
N TYR A 288 -10.93 3.80 -5.38
CA TYR A 288 -11.59 5.04 -4.97
C TYR A 288 -10.58 6.20 -4.88
N PRO A 289 -11.05 7.47 -4.84
CA PRO A 289 -10.20 8.63 -4.60
C PRO A 289 -9.45 8.56 -3.26
N TYR A 290 -8.20 9.02 -3.24
CA TYR A 290 -7.33 8.99 -2.04
C TYR A 290 -7.99 9.63 -0.80
N VAL A 291 -8.68 10.75 -1.00
CA VAL A 291 -9.41 11.45 0.08
C VAL A 291 -10.45 10.58 0.76
N HIS A 292 -11.01 9.59 0.05
CA HIS A 292 -12.03 8.68 0.60
C HIS A 292 -11.52 7.87 1.81
N GLN A 293 -10.22 7.52 1.82
CA GLN A 293 -9.58 6.89 3.00
C GLN A 293 -9.59 7.84 4.20
N LEU A 294 -9.32 9.13 3.98
CA LEU A 294 -9.29 10.15 5.05
C LEU A 294 -10.70 10.42 5.58
N ASP A 295 -11.68 10.57 4.69
CA ASP A 295 -13.08 10.71 5.06
C ASP A 295 -13.59 9.52 5.88
N ALA A 296 -13.14 8.31 5.55
CA ALA A 296 -13.47 7.13 6.31
C ALA A 296 -12.94 7.20 7.76
N LEU A 297 -11.71 7.67 7.94
CA LEU A 297 -11.14 7.86 9.28
C LEU A 297 -11.84 8.98 10.06
N GLU A 298 -12.24 10.07 9.42
CA GLU A 298 -13.03 11.14 10.06
C GLU A 298 -14.39 10.63 10.54
N ARG A 299 -15.07 9.80 9.73
CA ARG A 299 -16.38 9.22 10.07
C ARG A 299 -16.36 8.31 11.30
N LEU A 300 -15.18 7.80 11.72
CA LEU A 300 -15.07 7.04 12.97
C LEU A 300 -15.39 7.87 14.22
N GLY A 301 -15.29 9.20 14.15
CA GLY A 301 -15.61 10.10 15.27
C GLY A 301 -14.69 9.96 16.47
N LEU A 302 -13.44 9.53 16.26
CA LEU A 302 -12.45 9.32 17.32
C LEU A 302 -11.77 10.63 17.79
N GLY A 303 -12.01 11.73 17.09
CA GLY A 303 -11.58 13.09 17.45
C GLY A 303 -10.27 13.51 16.76
N ASP A 304 -10.03 14.82 16.77
CA ASP A 304 -8.91 15.44 16.04
C ASP A 304 -7.54 15.02 16.57
N ASP A 305 -7.40 14.77 17.87
CA ASP A 305 -6.14 14.27 18.46
C ASP A 305 -5.78 12.88 17.95
N TRP A 306 -6.77 12.01 17.79
CA TRP A 306 -6.58 10.69 17.21
C TRP A 306 -6.18 10.80 15.72
N LEU A 307 -6.86 11.67 14.97
CA LEU A 307 -6.55 11.90 13.56
C LEU A 307 -5.14 12.47 13.37
N ARG A 308 -4.71 13.44 14.19
CA ARG A 308 -3.33 13.96 14.13
C ARG A 308 -2.29 12.87 14.30
N ARG A 309 -2.50 12.00 15.29
CA ARG A 309 -1.61 10.87 15.54
C ARG A 309 -1.55 9.93 14.33
N VAL A 310 -2.69 9.48 13.85
CA VAL A 310 -2.76 8.51 12.76
C VAL A 310 -2.23 9.07 11.46
N LEU A 311 -2.61 10.29 11.10
CA LEU A 311 -2.27 10.87 9.80
C LEU A 311 -0.81 11.35 9.71
N TYR A 312 -0.19 11.69 10.85
CA TYR A 312 1.14 12.27 10.84
C TYR A 312 2.04 11.85 12.02
N GLU A 313 1.63 12.06 13.27
CA GLU A 313 2.55 12.04 14.41
C GLU A 313 3.17 10.67 14.66
N ASN A 314 2.38 9.59 14.57
CA ASN A 314 2.86 8.23 14.76
C ASN A 314 3.84 7.83 13.65
N GLY A 315 3.52 8.17 12.39
CA GLY A 315 4.43 7.95 11.28
C GLY A 315 5.74 8.72 11.42
N ALA A 316 5.67 10.00 11.81
CA ALA A 316 6.84 10.83 12.04
C ALA A 316 7.70 10.34 13.22
N ALA A 317 7.07 9.81 14.27
CA ALA A 317 7.78 9.21 15.40
C ALA A 317 8.48 7.90 15.02
N LEU A 318 7.81 7.08 14.20
CA LEU A 318 8.38 5.80 13.72
C LEU A 318 9.50 6.01 12.69
N PHE A 319 9.41 7.09 11.90
CA PHE A 319 10.37 7.46 10.85
C PHE A 319 10.92 8.89 11.09
N PRO A 320 11.90 9.08 12.01
CA PRO A 320 12.37 10.41 12.44
C PRO A 320 12.90 11.31 11.31
N GLN A 321 13.36 10.74 10.19
CA GLN A 321 13.79 11.50 9.02
C GLN A 321 12.67 12.34 8.38
N VAL A 322 11.41 11.97 8.59
CA VAL A 322 10.24 12.76 8.12
C VAL A 322 10.27 14.15 8.73
N SER A 323 10.47 14.25 10.03
CA SER A 323 10.54 15.53 10.75
C SER A 323 11.76 16.37 10.35
N GLN A 324 12.88 15.73 9.96
CA GLN A 324 14.10 16.42 9.56
C GLN A 324 13.99 17.03 8.14
N GLY A 325 13.15 16.48 7.27
CA GLY A 325 12.90 16.98 5.91
C GLY A 325 12.04 18.24 5.85
N ILE A 326 11.21 18.48 6.85
CA ILE A 326 10.30 19.64 6.92
C ILE A 326 11.07 20.96 7.14
N HIS A 327 12.30 20.89 7.66
CA HIS A 327 13.14 22.04 7.96
C HIS A 327 14.18 22.38 6.87
N ARG A 328 14.09 21.74 5.71
CA ARG A 328 14.93 22.01 4.52
C ARG A 328 14.09 22.61 3.40
#